data_d82bfb64a64bc05b065559f0b9602c76
#
_entry.id   d82bfb64a64bc05b065559f0b9602c76
#
_cell.length_a   1.000
_cell.length_b   1.000
_cell.length_c   1.000
_cell.angle_alpha   90.00
_cell.angle_beta   90.00
_cell.angle_gamma   90.00
#
_symmetry.space_group_name_H-M   'P 1'
#
loop_
_entity.id
_entity.type
_entity.pdbx_description
1 polymer ?
#
loop_
_entity_poly.entity_id
_entity_poly.type
_entity_poly.pdbx_seq_one_letter_code
_entity_poly.pdbx_strand_id
1 'polypeptide(L)'
;VGDLRTGRCAIGKLGFWSVVMLGINAIIGAGIFLTPGAVIELAGPLAPLAYVLAGLFAGVMAIVFATAARYVRTNGASYAYATAAFGERIGIYVGVTQAITASIAWGLLASLFVSTLLKVTFPNKAWAEDTELFSVKTLTFLIFIGVLLAINLFGNRVIRWANGISTLGKVFALSIFIVGGLGVILTQHLNNYGTSSSTGVYNPASYSFLGVAEIGKSPVASLTLATIVALYAFTGFESIANAAEEMDEPDRTLPRAIPLAMLSVGVIYVLAVAVAMMLGADKVVASRDTVKLAAAVGNDTFRTIIVVGALVSMFGINVAGSFGAPRLWTALSDNGVLPARLSKKNQFGVPIIAFGITASLALAFPLSLRFDNENLTGLAVIARLVNYIIVPIALFALALSRAEEHAMVKRNTFTDKVLPIVAVTVSVGLAVSFDYRSIFLTPHGSANYFSIGLIVITYIVAPAITYLHYYRTSDLTSRN
;
A
#
# COMPACT_ATOMS: atom_id res chain seq x y z
N VAL A 1 -3.43 -11.45 49.35
CA VAL A 1 -3.22 -10.00 49.24
C VAL A 1 -3.11 -9.70 47.73
N GLY A 2 -4.22 -9.23 47.17
CA GLY A 2 -4.40 -9.09 45.72
C GLY A 2 -3.57 -7.96 45.10
N ASP A 3 -3.06 -8.25 43.93
CA ASP A 3 -2.35 -7.29 43.07
C ASP A 3 -3.36 -6.42 42.31
N LEU A 4 -3.61 -5.23 42.83
CA LEU A 4 -4.50 -4.20 42.27
C LEU A 4 -3.71 -3.21 41.38
N ARG A 5 -2.93 -3.69 40.43
CA ARG A 5 -2.22 -2.82 39.51
C ARG A 5 -2.19 -3.41 38.08
N THR A 6 -3.29 -3.40 37.35
CA THR A 6 -3.33 -3.21 35.90
C THR A 6 -4.79 -3.06 35.45
N GLY A 7 -5.34 -1.88 35.62
CA GLY A 7 -6.58 -1.47 34.94
C GLY A 7 -6.34 -1.28 33.44
N ARG A 8 -5.89 -2.29 32.74
CA ARG A 8 -6.05 -2.39 31.29
C ARG A 8 -7.49 -2.81 31.06
N CYS A 9 -8.36 -1.89 30.67
CA CYS A 9 -9.58 -2.27 29.98
C CYS A 9 -9.18 -3.30 28.92
N ALA A 10 -9.59 -4.54 29.10
CA ALA A 10 -9.44 -5.58 28.11
C ALA A 10 -10.19 -5.09 26.86
N ILE A 11 -9.45 -4.54 25.90
CA ILE A 11 -9.99 -4.26 24.57
C ILE A 11 -10.35 -5.64 24.03
N GLY A 12 -11.65 -5.91 23.85
CA GLY A 12 -12.11 -7.20 23.34
C GLY A 12 -11.34 -7.51 22.04
N LYS A 13 -10.87 -8.75 21.92
CA LYS A 13 -10.17 -9.22 20.74
C LYS A 13 -11.06 -9.08 19.50
N LEU A 14 -10.45 -8.89 18.33
CA LEU A 14 -11.15 -8.72 17.06
C LEU A 14 -11.75 -10.06 16.60
N GLY A 15 -13.06 -10.11 16.49
CA GLY A 15 -13.77 -11.26 15.90
C GLY A 15 -13.69 -11.28 14.38
N PHE A 16 -14.13 -12.38 13.76
CA PHE A 16 -14.04 -12.64 12.31
C PHE A 16 -14.50 -11.47 11.43
N TRP A 17 -15.71 -10.95 11.63
CA TRP A 17 -16.24 -9.83 10.82
C TRP A 17 -15.46 -8.53 11.01
N SER A 18 -14.95 -8.29 12.22
CA SER A 18 -14.10 -7.13 12.47
C SER A 18 -12.79 -7.21 11.69
N VAL A 19 -12.23 -8.42 11.55
CA VAL A 19 -11.03 -8.67 10.74
C VAL A 19 -11.31 -8.51 9.25
N VAL A 20 -12.46 -9.00 8.76
CA VAL A 20 -12.90 -8.78 7.36
C VAL A 20 -13.03 -7.29 7.06
N MET A 21 -13.72 -6.54 7.94
CA MET A 21 -13.89 -5.09 7.78
C MET A 21 -12.57 -4.34 7.87
N LEU A 22 -11.67 -4.76 8.76
CA LEU A 22 -10.31 -4.22 8.84
C LEU A 22 -9.57 -4.44 7.52
N GLY A 23 -9.70 -5.63 6.93
CA GLY A 23 -9.12 -5.96 5.63
C GLY A 23 -9.66 -5.09 4.51
N ILE A 24 -10.97 -4.98 4.39
CA ILE A 24 -11.61 -4.11 3.39
C ILE A 24 -11.13 -2.66 3.58
N ASN A 25 -11.07 -2.19 4.83
CA ASN A 25 -10.59 -0.84 5.13
C ASN A 25 -9.11 -0.63 4.75
N ALA A 26 -8.26 -1.61 5.02
CA ALA A 26 -6.84 -1.51 4.73
C ALA A 26 -6.53 -1.54 3.22
N ILE A 27 -7.33 -2.29 2.43
CA ILE A 27 -7.12 -2.43 0.99
C ILE A 27 -7.77 -1.27 0.22
N ILE A 28 -9.02 -0.90 0.51
CA ILE A 28 -9.67 0.23 -0.16
C ILE A 28 -9.04 1.54 0.32
N GLY A 29 -8.07 2.02 -0.43
CA GLY A 29 -7.37 3.29 -0.20
C GLY A 29 -7.60 4.29 -1.34
N ALA A 30 -6.53 5.00 -1.71
CA ALA A 30 -6.51 5.91 -2.85
C ALA A 30 -6.43 5.18 -4.19
N GLY A 31 -5.95 3.93 -4.20
CA GLY A 31 -5.58 3.20 -5.41
C GLY A 31 -6.70 3.11 -6.44
N ILE A 32 -7.89 2.66 -6.05
CA ILE A 32 -9.02 2.50 -6.99
C ILE A 32 -9.52 3.83 -7.57
N PHE A 33 -9.28 4.94 -6.90
CA PHE A 33 -9.64 6.26 -7.45
C PHE A 33 -8.59 6.79 -8.43
N LEU A 34 -7.32 6.35 -8.28
CA LEU A 34 -6.18 6.83 -9.06
C LEU A 34 -5.88 5.96 -10.29
N THR A 35 -5.81 4.63 -10.11
CA THR A 35 -5.27 3.70 -11.11
C THR A 35 -6.14 3.46 -12.35
N PRO A 36 -7.48 3.64 -12.36
CA PRO A 36 -8.30 3.27 -13.51
C PRO A 36 -7.89 3.93 -14.82
N GLY A 37 -7.47 5.20 -14.79
CA GLY A 37 -7.04 5.90 -16.01
C GLY A 37 -5.89 5.18 -16.70
N ALA A 38 -4.78 4.94 -15.99
CA ALA A 38 -3.62 4.25 -16.54
C ALA A 38 -3.90 2.79 -16.91
N VAL A 39 -4.72 2.09 -16.12
CA VAL A 39 -5.09 0.70 -16.43
C VAL A 39 -5.94 0.61 -17.70
N ILE A 40 -6.90 1.54 -17.89
CA ILE A 40 -7.73 1.58 -19.10
C ILE A 40 -6.87 1.99 -20.32
N GLU A 41 -5.96 2.94 -20.16
CA GLU A 41 -5.02 3.35 -21.21
C GLU A 41 -4.14 2.19 -21.68
N LEU A 42 -3.60 1.40 -20.74
CA LEU A 42 -2.72 0.27 -21.04
C LEU A 42 -3.46 -0.94 -21.60
N ALA A 43 -4.58 -1.34 -20.99
CA ALA A 43 -5.27 -2.59 -21.28
C ALA A 43 -6.50 -2.42 -22.19
N GLY A 44 -6.98 -1.19 -22.41
CA GLY A 44 -8.20 -0.96 -23.19
C GLY A 44 -9.39 -1.75 -22.65
N PRO A 45 -10.09 -2.52 -23.52
CA PRO A 45 -11.23 -3.34 -23.11
C PRO A 45 -10.90 -4.43 -22.06
N LEU A 46 -9.62 -4.78 -21.92
CA LEU A 46 -9.14 -5.77 -20.94
C LEU A 46 -8.86 -5.18 -19.55
N ALA A 47 -9.13 -3.89 -19.31
CA ALA A 47 -8.88 -3.25 -18.02
C ALA A 47 -9.56 -3.97 -16.82
N PRO A 48 -10.82 -4.43 -16.88
CA PRO A 48 -11.38 -5.23 -15.78
C PRO A 48 -10.63 -6.54 -15.54
N LEU A 49 -10.11 -7.19 -16.59
CA LEU A 49 -9.28 -8.39 -16.47
C LEU A 49 -7.96 -8.10 -15.75
N ALA A 50 -7.34 -6.93 -15.99
CA ALA A 50 -6.15 -6.53 -15.26
C ALA A 50 -6.42 -6.44 -13.75
N TYR A 51 -7.59 -5.92 -13.32
CA TYR A 51 -7.98 -5.92 -11.91
C TYR A 51 -8.28 -7.32 -11.35
N VAL A 52 -8.85 -8.22 -12.15
CA VAL A 52 -9.03 -9.63 -11.76
C VAL A 52 -7.67 -10.27 -11.50
N LEU A 53 -6.72 -10.13 -12.43
CA LEU A 53 -5.37 -10.70 -12.31
C LEU A 53 -4.61 -10.11 -11.12
N ALA A 54 -4.68 -8.79 -10.94
CA ALA A 54 -4.08 -8.10 -9.78
C ALA A 54 -4.71 -8.58 -8.45
N GLY A 55 -6.03 -8.72 -8.40
CA GLY A 55 -6.75 -9.22 -7.23
C GLY A 55 -6.42 -10.68 -6.91
N LEU A 56 -6.26 -11.53 -7.92
CA LEU A 56 -5.83 -12.93 -7.74
C LEU A 56 -4.41 -12.98 -7.17
N PHE A 57 -3.47 -12.22 -7.73
CA PHE A 57 -2.11 -12.17 -7.21
C PHE A 57 -2.06 -11.62 -5.78
N ALA A 58 -2.74 -10.49 -5.52
CA ALA A 58 -2.82 -9.93 -4.17
C ALA A 58 -3.49 -10.92 -3.19
N GLY A 59 -4.48 -11.69 -3.64
CA GLY A 59 -5.11 -12.78 -2.87
C GLY A 59 -4.13 -13.90 -2.51
N VAL A 60 -3.31 -14.33 -3.47
CA VAL A 60 -2.22 -15.30 -3.21
C VAL A 60 -1.25 -14.76 -2.17
N MET A 61 -0.79 -13.53 -2.33
CA MET A 61 0.10 -12.87 -1.36
C MET A 61 -0.53 -12.77 0.02
N ALA A 62 -1.80 -12.37 0.09
CA ALA A 62 -2.53 -12.25 1.35
C ALA A 62 -2.64 -13.60 2.09
N ILE A 63 -2.89 -14.70 1.36
CA ILE A 63 -2.89 -16.07 1.92
C ILE A 63 -1.49 -16.46 2.40
N VAL A 64 -0.45 -16.11 1.65
CA VAL A 64 0.96 -16.36 2.06
C VAL A 64 1.28 -15.65 3.37
N PHE A 65 0.94 -14.36 3.51
CA PHE A 65 1.14 -13.60 4.75
C PHE A 65 0.32 -14.19 5.92
N ALA A 66 -0.95 -14.54 5.67
CA ALA A 66 -1.80 -15.18 6.68
C ALA A 66 -1.27 -16.54 7.13
N THR A 67 -0.70 -17.30 6.18
CA THR A 67 -0.11 -18.61 6.49
C THR A 67 1.20 -18.44 7.27
N ALA A 68 2.05 -17.47 6.90
CA ALA A 68 3.29 -17.17 7.64
C ALA A 68 3.00 -16.75 9.09
N ALA A 69 1.91 -15.99 9.33
CA ALA A 69 1.46 -15.60 10.67
C ALA A 69 1.09 -16.80 11.58
N ARG A 70 0.80 -17.98 11.01
CA ARG A 70 0.58 -19.22 11.80
C ARG A 70 1.86 -19.82 12.32
N TYR A 71 2.97 -19.63 11.61
CA TYR A 71 4.29 -20.11 12.04
C TYR A 71 4.96 -19.16 13.04
N VAL A 72 4.75 -17.85 12.88
CA VAL A 72 5.39 -16.82 13.71
C VAL A 72 4.36 -15.79 14.15
N ARG A 73 4.02 -15.78 15.44
CA ARG A 73 2.93 -14.96 16.02
C ARG A 73 3.48 -13.73 16.74
N THR A 74 4.29 -12.93 16.06
CA THR A 74 4.87 -11.71 16.66
C THR A 74 4.58 -10.49 15.82
N ASN A 75 4.60 -9.31 16.46
CA ASN A 75 4.49 -8.03 15.77
C ASN A 75 5.66 -7.81 14.81
N GLY A 76 5.41 -7.06 13.73
CA GLY A 76 6.44 -6.77 12.72
C GLY A 76 6.54 -7.87 11.65
N ALA A 77 5.43 -8.51 11.33
CA ALA A 77 5.23 -9.61 10.36
C ALA A 77 6.44 -9.99 9.48
N SER A 78 6.80 -9.16 8.48
CA SER A 78 7.89 -9.51 7.55
C SER A 78 9.26 -9.63 8.24
N TYR A 79 9.57 -8.76 9.21
CA TYR A 79 10.77 -8.86 10.03
C TYR A 79 10.82 -10.20 10.76
N ALA A 80 9.74 -10.53 11.47
CA ALA A 80 9.65 -11.73 12.28
C ALA A 80 9.74 -13.02 11.44
N TYR A 81 9.06 -13.05 10.29
CA TYR A 81 9.10 -14.20 9.38
C TYR A 81 10.51 -14.41 8.80
N ALA A 82 11.16 -13.32 8.38
CA ALA A 82 12.51 -13.37 7.84
C ALA A 82 13.53 -13.77 8.91
N THR A 83 13.40 -13.27 10.15
CA THR A 83 14.25 -13.64 11.28
C THR A 83 14.11 -15.12 11.61
N ALA A 84 12.89 -15.62 11.71
CA ALA A 84 12.64 -17.03 12.03
C ALA A 84 13.12 -17.99 10.94
N ALA A 85 13.06 -17.58 9.65
CA ALA A 85 13.47 -18.42 8.53
C ALA A 85 14.97 -18.38 8.23
N PHE A 86 15.60 -17.20 8.33
CA PHE A 86 16.95 -16.93 7.81
C PHE A 86 17.91 -16.34 8.85
N GLY A 87 17.42 -16.10 10.08
CA GLY A 87 18.19 -15.47 11.14
C GLY A 87 18.17 -13.94 11.12
N GLU A 88 18.77 -13.34 12.14
CA GLU A 88 18.64 -11.90 12.43
C GLU A 88 19.19 -11.00 11.33
N ARG A 89 20.24 -11.42 10.60
CA ARG A 89 20.84 -10.60 9.53
C ARG A 89 19.83 -10.25 8.45
N ILE A 90 19.13 -11.25 7.95
CA ILE A 90 18.11 -11.06 6.92
C ILE A 90 16.87 -10.41 7.51
N GLY A 91 16.51 -10.76 8.75
CA GLY A 91 15.43 -10.10 9.48
C GLY A 91 15.62 -8.60 9.61
N ILE A 92 16.81 -8.15 10.05
CA ILE A 92 17.14 -6.71 10.16
C ILE A 92 16.98 -6.01 8.81
N TYR A 93 17.52 -6.59 7.75
CA TYR A 93 17.41 -6.04 6.39
C TYR A 93 15.94 -5.86 5.99
N VAL A 94 15.14 -6.91 6.14
CA VAL A 94 13.70 -6.91 5.80
C VAL A 94 12.93 -5.93 6.66
N GLY A 95 13.18 -5.88 7.96
CA GLY A 95 12.48 -4.99 8.88
C GLY A 95 12.75 -3.50 8.58
N VAL A 96 14.01 -3.14 8.34
CA VAL A 96 14.38 -1.75 8.00
C VAL A 96 13.81 -1.35 6.65
N THR A 97 13.95 -2.18 5.62
CA THR A 97 13.39 -1.90 4.30
C THR A 97 11.86 -1.82 4.33
N GLN A 98 11.18 -2.65 5.14
CA GLN A 98 9.74 -2.56 5.33
C GLN A 98 9.31 -1.24 6.00
N ALA A 99 10.02 -0.79 7.04
CA ALA A 99 9.71 0.45 7.73
C ALA A 99 9.87 1.67 6.80
N ILE A 100 10.90 1.67 5.96
CA ILE A 100 11.11 2.73 4.95
C ILE A 100 10.04 2.63 3.85
N THR A 101 9.74 1.43 3.36
CA THR A 101 8.68 1.22 2.36
C THR A 101 7.32 1.72 2.84
N ALA A 102 6.98 1.47 4.11
CA ALA A 102 5.75 1.98 4.71
C ALA A 102 5.74 3.52 4.77
N SER A 103 6.91 4.13 5.03
CA SER A 103 7.06 5.60 5.02
C SER A 103 6.87 6.18 3.61
N ILE A 104 7.44 5.54 2.58
CA ILE A 104 7.25 5.91 1.16
C ILE A 104 5.77 5.82 0.79
N ALA A 105 5.12 4.72 1.13
CA ALA A 105 3.71 4.50 0.85
C ALA A 105 2.81 5.54 1.53
N TRP A 106 3.10 5.90 2.77
CA TRP A 106 2.38 6.96 3.46
C TRP A 106 2.61 8.32 2.81
N GLY A 107 3.85 8.65 2.39
CA GLY A 107 4.18 9.87 1.65
C GLY A 107 3.41 9.98 0.34
N LEU A 108 3.30 8.90 -0.43
CA LEU A 108 2.47 8.86 -1.64
C LEU A 108 1.00 9.14 -1.32
N LEU A 109 0.43 8.46 -0.33
CA LEU A 109 -0.97 8.65 0.07
C LEU A 109 -1.24 10.09 0.52
N ALA A 110 -0.31 10.70 1.25
CA ALA A 110 -0.40 12.10 1.67
C ALA A 110 -0.29 13.06 0.47
N SER A 111 0.63 12.78 -0.47
CA SER A 111 0.77 13.53 -1.72
C SER A 111 -0.50 13.50 -2.56
N LEU A 112 -1.10 12.33 -2.72
CA LEU A 112 -2.36 12.15 -3.44
C LEU A 112 -3.50 12.93 -2.80
N PHE A 113 -3.64 12.87 -1.46
CA PHE A 113 -4.64 13.62 -0.72
C PHE A 113 -4.47 15.13 -0.93
N VAL A 114 -3.26 15.65 -0.70
CA VAL A 114 -2.96 17.09 -0.85
C VAL A 114 -3.19 17.58 -2.27
N SER A 115 -2.71 16.81 -3.27
CA SER A 115 -2.93 17.16 -4.68
C SER A 115 -4.41 17.21 -5.04
N THR A 116 -5.20 16.24 -4.56
CA THR A 116 -6.65 16.20 -4.80
C THR A 116 -7.36 17.35 -4.09
N LEU A 117 -7.01 17.58 -2.81
CA LEU A 117 -7.60 18.66 -2.02
C LEU A 117 -7.38 20.02 -2.67
N LEU A 118 -6.13 20.32 -3.09
CA LEU A 118 -5.81 21.59 -3.74
C LEU A 118 -6.53 21.76 -5.07
N LYS A 119 -6.59 20.74 -5.91
CA LYS A 119 -7.31 20.78 -7.20
C LYS A 119 -8.82 21.01 -7.02
N VAL A 120 -9.42 20.37 -6.02
CA VAL A 120 -10.86 20.51 -5.74
C VAL A 120 -11.19 21.86 -5.13
N THR A 121 -10.35 22.35 -4.22
CA THR A 121 -10.58 23.61 -3.52
C THR A 121 -10.27 24.83 -4.39
N PHE A 122 -9.25 24.72 -5.25
CA PHE A 122 -8.76 25.81 -6.10
C PHE A 122 -8.62 25.37 -7.56
N PRO A 123 -9.72 25.06 -8.23
CA PRO A 123 -9.69 24.62 -9.61
C PRO A 123 -9.09 25.71 -10.51
N ASN A 124 -8.27 25.30 -11.47
CA ASN A 124 -7.63 26.18 -12.48
C ASN A 124 -6.60 27.19 -11.91
N LYS A 125 -6.08 26.98 -10.71
CA LYS A 125 -4.99 27.81 -10.18
C LYS A 125 -3.65 27.14 -10.43
N ALA A 126 -2.78 27.76 -11.22
CA ALA A 126 -1.45 27.21 -11.56
C ALA A 126 -0.60 26.88 -10.33
N TRP A 127 -0.66 27.69 -9.27
CA TRP A 127 0.06 27.44 -8.03
C TRP A 127 -0.40 26.19 -7.26
N ALA A 128 -1.63 25.71 -7.52
CA ALA A 128 -2.14 24.46 -6.92
C ALA A 128 -1.50 23.20 -7.54
N GLU A 129 -0.93 23.33 -8.73
CA GLU A 129 -0.22 22.27 -9.45
C GLU A 129 1.30 22.40 -9.37
N ASP A 130 1.80 23.48 -8.77
CA ASP A 130 3.23 23.73 -8.60
C ASP A 130 3.88 22.59 -7.78
N THR A 131 5.03 22.12 -8.28
CA THR A 131 5.76 20.97 -7.73
C THR A 131 7.12 21.36 -7.16
N GLU A 132 7.38 22.65 -6.99
CA GLU A 132 8.63 23.11 -6.45
C GLU A 132 8.73 22.94 -4.93
N LEU A 133 9.95 22.95 -4.43
CA LEU A 133 10.24 22.73 -3.00
C LEU A 133 9.54 23.75 -2.09
N PHE A 134 9.46 25.02 -2.52
CA PHE A 134 8.82 26.12 -1.78
C PHE A 134 7.44 26.46 -2.38
N SER A 135 6.67 25.44 -2.74
CA SER A 135 5.33 25.61 -3.30
C SER A 135 4.24 25.58 -2.22
N VAL A 136 3.06 26.08 -2.57
CA VAL A 136 1.85 25.95 -1.73
C VAL A 136 1.53 24.47 -1.47
N LYS A 137 1.80 23.59 -2.42
CA LYS A 137 1.61 22.15 -2.29
C LYS A 137 2.50 21.57 -1.18
N THR A 138 3.77 21.94 -1.14
CA THR A 138 4.71 21.53 -0.08
C THR A 138 4.26 22.04 1.29
N LEU A 139 3.85 23.30 1.38
CA LEU A 139 3.34 23.87 2.62
C LEU A 139 2.06 23.13 3.09
N THR A 140 1.12 22.89 2.19
CA THR A 140 -0.10 22.13 2.50
C THR A 140 0.22 20.71 2.95
N PHE A 141 1.22 20.06 2.35
CA PHE A 141 1.69 18.74 2.75
C PHE A 141 2.24 18.77 4.19
N LEU A 142 3.08 19.73 4.53
CA LEU A 142 3.63 19.90 5.89
C LEU A 142 2.51 20.15 6.92
N ILE A 143 1.56 21.02 6.59
CA ILE A 143 0.39 21.28 7.45
C ILE A 143 -0.41 19.99 7.64
N PHE A 144 -0.63 19.22 6.57
CA PHE A 144 -1.36 17.97 6.63
C PHE A 144 -0.66 16.93 7.52
N ILE A 145 0.67 16.76 7.40
CA ILE A 145 1.45 15.91 8.31
C ILE A 145 1.33 16.39 9.77
N GLY A 146 1.35 17.70 10.01
CA GLY A 146 1.13 18.28 11.33
C GLY A 146 -0.27 17.96 11.90
N VAL A 147 -1.31 18.02 11.07
CA VAL A 147 -2.68 17.61 11.44
C VAL A 147 -2.74 16.13 11.81
N LEU A 148 -2.10 15.27 11.02
CA LEU A 148 -2.04 13.83 11.30
C LEU A 148 -1.28 13.53 12.61
N LEU A 149 -0.20 14.28 12.90
CA LEU A 149 0.49 14.19 14.20
C LEU A 149 -0.46 14.60 15.34
N ALA A 150 -1.15 15.71 15.20
CA ALA A 150 -2.12 16.17 16.20
C ALA A 150 -3.21 15.11 16.45
N ILE A 151 -3.77 14.50 15.40
CA ILE A 151 -4.76 13.41 15.52
C ILE A 151 -4.18 12.24 16.32
N ASN A 152 -2.91 11.85 16.08
CA ASN A 152 -2.26 10.80 16.84
C ASN A 152 -2.10 11.18 18.32
N LEU A 153 -1.82 12.46 18.64
CA LEU A 153 -1.72 12.96 20.02
C LEU A 153 -3.06 12.92 20.77
N PHE A 154 -4.20 12.98 20.08
CA PHE A 154 -5.53 12.79 20.71
C PHE A 154 -5.84 11.32 21.05
N GLY A 155 -4.99 10.40 20.63
CA GLY A 155 -5.00 9.00 21.05
C GLY A 155 -5.93 8.09 20.25
N ASN A 156 -5.93 6.82 20.64
CA ASN A 156 -6.57 5.72 19.89
C ASN A 156 -8.07 5.88 19.65
N ARG A 157 -8.78 6.67 20.49
CA ARG A 157 -10.23 6.87 20.32
C ARG A 157 -10.55 7.66 19.05
N VAL A 158 -9.78 8.73 18.79
CA VAL A 158 -9.96 9.58 17.60
C VAL A 158 -9.57 8.83 16.35
N ILE A 159 -8.49 8.04 16.41
CA ILE A 159 -8.03 7.21 15.30
C ILE A 159 -9.09 6.17 14.92
N ARG A 160 -9.70 5.47 15.88
CA ARG A 160 -10.78 4.51 15.61
C ARG A 160 -12.00 5.17 14.97
N TRP A 161 -12.37 6.36 15.46
CA TRP A 161 -13.49 7.11 14.90
C TRP A 161 -13.21 7.58 13.46
N ALA A 162 -12.04 8.16 13.21
CA ALA A 162 -11.60 8.57 11.89
C ALA A 162 -11.55 7.39 10.90
N ASN A 163 -11.02 6.23 11.33
CA ASN A 163 -11.03 5.01 10.53
C ASN A 163 -12.44 4.50 10.22
N GLY A 164 -13.36 4.55 11.20
CA GLY A 164 -14.75 4.14 11.00
C GLY A 164 -15.48 5.00 9.98
N ILE A 165 -15.38 6.32 10.10
CA ILE A 165 -15.97 7.28 9.14
C ILE A 165 -15.36 7.10 7.75
N SER A 166 -14.06 6.96 7.67
CA SER A 166 -13.39 6.73 6.39
C SER A 166 -13.87 5.44 5.71
N THR A 167 -14.02 4.35 6.49
CA THR A 167 -14.50 3.07 5.94
C THR A 167 -15.91 3.20 5.37
N LEU A 168 -16.80 3.83 6.11
CA LEU A 168 -18.17 4.10 5.63
C LEU A 168 -18.16 5.01 4.40
N GLY A 169 -17.35 6.08 4.42
CA GLY A 169 -17.28 7.05 3.32
C GLY A 169 -16.77 6.42 2.01
N LYS A 170 -15.72 5.57 2.09
CA LYS A 170 -15.16 4.92 0.89
C LYS A 170 -16.09 3.85 0.29
N VAL A 171 -16.72 3.03 1.13
CA VAL A 171 -17.68 2.03 0.68
C VAL A 171 -18.91 2.73 0.08
N PHE A 172 -19.41 3.77 0.73
CA PHE A 172 -20.53 4.56 0.23
C PHE A 172 -20.22 5.23 -1.12
N ALA A 173 -19.06 5.87 -1.26
CA ALA A 173 -18.67 6.53 -2.50
C ALA A 173 -18.56 5.53 -3.67
N LEU A 174 -17.93 4.36 -3.45
CA LEU A 174 -17.82 3.33 -4.48
C LEU A 174 -19.19 2.69 -4.79
N SER A 175 -20.03 2.47 -3.78
CA SER A 175 -21.39 1.94 -3.99
C SER A 175 -22.25 2.93 -4.78
N ILE A 176 -22.21 4.22 -4.46
CA ILE A 176 -22.90 5.25 -5.23
C ILE A 176 -22.37 5.29 -6.65
N PHE A 177 -21.05 5.23 -6.84
CA PHE A 177 -20.47 5.22 -8.18
C PHE A 177 -20.96 4.02 -9.01
N ILE A 178 -20.94 2.82 -8.43
CA ILE A 178 -21.39 1.60 -9.12
C ILE A 178 -22.90 1.63 -9.40
N VAL A 179 -23.72 1.85 -8.36
CA VAL A 179 -25.19 1.78 -8.48
C VAL A 179 -25.71 2.96 -9.31
N GLY A 180 -25.23 4.18 -9.02
CA GLY A 180 -25.62 5.38 -9.76
C GLY A 180 -25.14 5.34 -11.21
N GLY A 181 -23.91 4.86 -11.43
CA GLY A 181 -23.36 4.66 -12.78
C GLY A 181 -24.16 3.63 -13.59
N LEU A 182 -24.51 2.49 -13.00
CA LEU A 182 -25.40 1.51 -13.62
C LEU A 182 -26.78 2.11 -13.93
N GLY A 183 -27.34 2.92 -13.02
CA GLY A 183 -28.60 3.64 -13.25
C GLY A 183 -28.51 4.56 -14.47
N VAL A 184 -27.44 5.33 -14.63
CA VAL A 184 -27.20 6.18 -15.80
C VAL A 184 -27.07 5.34 -17.09
N ILE A 185 -26.30 4.24 -17.02
CA ILE A 185 -26.09 3.35 -18.17
C ILE A 185 -27.45 2.76 -18.66
N LEU A 186 -28.25 2.28 -17.71
CA LEU A 186 -29.57 1.68 -18.04
C LEU A 186 -30.58 2.70 -18.56
N THR A 187 -30.62 3.90 -17.98
CA THR A 187 -31.59 4.94 -18.36
C THR A 187 -31.24 5.61 -19.67
N GLN A 188 -29.95 5.78 -19.96
CA GLN A 188 -29.47 6.43 -21.18
C GLN A 188 -29.05 5.42 -22.26
N HIS A 189 -29.23 4.12 -22.01
CA HIS A 189 -28.84 3.03 -22.93
C HIS A 189 -27.39 3.14 -23.41
N LEU A 190 -26.48 3.57 -22.53
CA LEU A 190 -25.07 3.77 -22.87
C LEU A 190 -24.37 2.42 -23.06
N ASN A 191 -23.64 2.28 -24.16
CA ASN A 191 -22.76 1.16 -24.42
C ASN A 191 -21.43 1.66 -24.99
N ASN A 192 -20.65 2.36 -24.14
CA ASN A 192 -19.34 2.88 -24.54
C ASN A 192 -18.21 1.89 -24.29
N TYR A 193 -18.54 0.66 -23.86
CA TYR A 193 -17.55 -0.38 -23.61
C TYR A 193 -16.88 -0.80 -24.92
N GLY A 194 -15.59 -0.54 -25.06
CA GLY A 194 -14.83 -0.86 -26.25
C GLY A 194 -14.91 0.20 -27.39
N THR A 195 -15.72 1.26 -27.25
CA THR A 195 -15.73 2.38 -28.21
C THR A 195 -14.63 3.41 -27.95
N SER A 196 -13.91 3.22 -26.87
CA SER A 196 -12.76 4.02 -26.52
C SER A 196 -11.73 3.94 -27.66
N SER A 197 -11.35 5.06 -28.20
CA SER A 197 -10.22 5.24 -29.13
C SER A 197 -8.87 4.90 -28.46
N SER A 198 -8.89 4.55 -27.19
CA SER A 198 -7.86 3.79 -26.51
C SER A 198 -7.83 2.34 -27.05
N THR A 199 -7.83 2.19 -28.35
CA THR A 199 -7.10 1.09 -28.97
C THR A 199 -5.69 1.29 -28.52
N GLY A 200 -5.29 0.58 -27.46
CA GLY A 200 -3.98 0.61 -26.87
C GLY A 200 -2.90 1.15 -27.78
N VAL A 201 -2.92 2.45 -28.04
CA VAL A 201 -1.77 3.16 -28.56
C VAL A 201 -0.91 3.37 -27.32
N TYR A 202 -0.51 2.22 -26.78
CA TYR A 202 0.65 2.13 -25.94
C TYR A 202 1.75 2.87 -26.69
N ASN A 203 2.19 3.98 -26.13
CA ASN A 203 3.37 4.64 -26.62
C ASN A 203 4.59 3.85 -26.09
N PRO A 204 5.18 2.94 -26.90
CA PRO A 204 6.28 2.09 -26.46
C PRO A 204 7.52 2.87 -26.01
N ALA A 205 7.57 4.17 -26.31
CA ALA A 205 8.62 5.07 -25.84
C ALA A 205 8.55 5.37 -24.32
N SER A 206 7.40 5.18 -23.69
CA SER A 206 7.22 5.47 -22.26
C SER A 206 7.56 4.30 -21.34
N TYR A 207 7.57 3.06 -21.86
CA TYR A 207 7.77 1.84 -21.06
C TYR A 207 8.73 0.89 -21.76
N SER A 208 10.01 1.13 -21.68
CA SER A 208 11.01 0.19 -22.21
C SER A 208 11.66 -0.58 -21.04
N PHE A 209 11.40 -1.86 -20.99
CA PHE A 209 12.10 -2.77 -20.09
C PHE A 209 13.50 -3.05 -20.63
N LEU A 210 14.55 -2.74 -19.84
CA LEU A 210 15.97 -2.98 -20.19
C LEU A 210 16.38 -2.54 -21.61
N GLY A 211 15.73 -1.55 -22.20
CA GLY A 211 16.00 -1.11 -23.57
C GLY A 211 15.34 -1.98 -24.66
N VAL A 212 14.55 -2.99 -24.30
CA VAL A 212 13.83 -3.84 -25.25
C VAL A 212 12.47 -3.18 -25.56
N ALA A 213 12.45 -2.35 -26.60
CA ALA A 213 11.28 -1.60 -27.08
C ALA A 213 10.12 -2.50 -27.60
N GLU A 214 10.28 -3.81 -27.61
CA GLU A 214 9.32 -4.72 -28.23
C GLU A 214 8.25 -5.28 -27.28
N ILE A 215 8.44 -5.18 -25.96
CA ILE A 215 7.49 -5.74 -24.98
C ILE A 215 6.13 -5.03 -25.06
N GLY A 216 6.09 -3.73 -25.34
CA GLY A 216 4.87 -2.95 -25.45
C GLY A 216 4.03 -3.17 -26.69
N LYS A 217 4.51 -3.94 -27.67
CA LYS A 217 3.77 -4.22 -28.90
C LYS A 217 2.80 -5.40 -28.78
N SER A 218 2.87 -6.20 -27.72
CA SER A 218 1.99 -7.35 -27.54
C SER A 218 0.85 -7.02 -26.55
N PRO A 219 -0.40 -7.48 -26.81
CA PRO A 219 -1.51 -7.32 -25.87
C PRO A 219 -1.22 -7.92 -24.49
N VAL A 220 -0.41 -8.98 -24.45
CA VAL A 220 -0.01 -9.63 -23.19
C VAL A 220 0.88 -8.73 -22.35
N ALA A 221 1.84 -8.04 -22.95
CA ALA A 221 2.71 -7.11 -22.24
C ALA A 221 1.93 -5.91 -21.71
N SER A 222 1.04 -5.34 -22.50
CA SER A 222 0.16 -4.24 -22.09
C SER A 222 -0.74 -4.67 -20.91
N LEU A 223 -1.32 -5.87 -20.97
CA LEU A 223 -2.11 -6.42 -19.88
C LEU A 223 -1.25 -6.66 -18.62
N THR A 224 -0.02 -7.12 -18.76
CA THR A 224 0.91 -7.31 -17.64
C THR A 224 1.22 -5.99 -16.95
N LEU A 225 1.55 -4.93 -17.71
CA LEU A 225 1.80 -3.60 -17.17
C LEU A 225 0.56 -3.02 -16.50
N ALA A 226 -0.62 -3.15 -17.12
CA ALA A 226 -1.89 -2.76 -16.53
C ALA A 226 -2.16 -3.49 -15.22
N THR A 227 -1.81 -4.79 -15.14
CA THR A 227 -1.93 -5.59 -13.92
C THR A 227 -1.00 -5.08 -12.81
N ILE A 228 0.23 -4.67 -13.15
CA ILE A 228 1.17 -4.06 -12.19
C ILE A 228 0.58 -2.76 -11.61
N VAL A 229 0.05 -1.90 -12.47
CA VAL A 229 -0.61 -0.65 -12.03
C VAL A 229 -1.83 -0.94 -11.17
N ALA A 230 -2.68 -1.88 -11.60
CA ALA A 230 -3.86 -2.29 -10.84
C ALA A 230 -3.52 -2.90 -9.47
N LEU A 231 -2.38 -3.59 -9.35
CA LEU A 231 -1.91 -4.19 -8.09
C LEU A 231 -1.73 -3.15 -6.98
N TYR A 232 -1.36 -1.91 -7.31
CA TYR A 232 -1.28 -0.84 -6.33
C TYR A 232 -2.61 -0.64 -5.58
N ALA A 233 -3.75 -0.77 -6.26
CA ALA A 233 -5.06 -0.62 -5.63
C ALA A 233 -5.37 -1.71 -4.60
N PHE A 234 -4.73 -2.88 -4.68
CA PHE A 234 -4.90 -4.00 -3.75
C PHE A 234 -3.88 -4.03 -2.62
N THR A 235 -2.93 -3.09 -2.57
CA THR A 235 -1.93 -3.04 -1.48
C THR A 235 -2.58 -2.66 -0.14
N GLY A 236 -1.98 -3.07 0.98
CA GLY A 236 -2.47 -2.81 2.33
C GLY A 236 -2.95 -4.06 3.08
N PHE A 237 -3.17 -5.19 2.38
CA PHE A 237 -3.57 -6.46 3.00
C PHE A 237 -2.56 -6.95 4.04
N GLU A 238 -1.28 -6.62 3.87
CA GLU A 238 -0.20 -6.93 4.81
C GLU A 238 -0.46 -6.35 6.22
N SER A 239 -1.21 -5.25 6.30
CA SER A 239 -1.58 -4.64 7.58
C SER A 239 -2.47 -5.54 8.44
N ILE A 240 -3.24 -6.44 7.81
CA ILE A 240 -4.11 -7.39 8.51
C ILE A 240 -3.26 -8.40 9.26
N ALA A 241 -2.20 -8.91 8.62
CA ALA A 241 -1.28 -9.86 9.26
C ALA A 241 -0.53 -9.23 10.45
N ASN A 242 -0.25 -7.93 10.40
CA ASN A 242 0.38 -7.19 11.50
C ASN A 242 -0.52 -7.08 12.74
N ALA A 243 -1.83 -7.22 12.60
CA ALA A 243 -2.80 -7.14 13.70
C ALA A 243 -3.17 -8.53 14.28
N ALA A 244 -2.42 -9.58 13.95
CA ALA A 244 -2.71 -10.96 14.37
C ALA A 244 -2.81 -11.13 15.89
N GLU A 245 -1.99 -10.41 16.67
CA GLU A 245 -2.03 -10.47 18.15
C GLU A 245 -3.32 -9.90 18.76
N GLU A 246 -4.00 -9.01 18.03
CA GLU A 246 -5.26 -8.37 18.47
C GLU A 246 -6.50 -9.21 18.14
N MET A 247 -6.33 -10.36 17.46
CA MET A 247 -7.43 -11.19 16.98
C MET A 247 -7.80 -12.32 17.91
N ASP A 248 -9.06 -12.68 17.86
CA ASP A 248 -9.56 -13.90 18.46
C ASP A 248 -9.29 -15.08 17.51
N GLU A 249 -8.65 -16.14 17.99
CA GLU A 249 -8.25 -17.32 17.20
C GLU A 249 -7.63 -16.96 15.83
N PRO A 250 -6.47 -16.25 15.77
CA PRO A 250 -5.90 -15.78 14.50
C PRO A 250 -5.66 -16.91 13.51
N ASP A 251 -5.33 -18.11 13.97
CA ASP A 251 -5.09 -19.30 13.14
C ASP A 251 -6.32 -19.74 12.32
N ARG A 252 -7.52 -19.45 12.82
CA ARG A 252 -8.79 -19.76 12.15
C ARG A 252 -9.35 -18.55 11.42
N THR A 253 -9.17 -17.38 12.00
CA THR A 253 -9.75 -16.12 11.51
C THR A 253 -9.03 -15.62 10.29
N LEU A 254 -7.69 -15.50 10.32
CA LEU A 254 -6.90 -14.95 9.21
C LEU A 254 -7.09 -15.70 7.89
N PRO A 255 -6.96 -17.05 7.83
CA PRO A 255 -7.08 -17.77 6.56
C PRO A 255 -8.45 -17.67 5.88
N ARG A 256 -9.48 -17.25 6.61
CA ARG A 256 -10.85 -17.09 6.10
C ARG A 256 -11.22 -15.63 5.85
N ALA A 257 -10.83 -14.74 6.76
CA ALA A 257 -11.17 -13.33 6.68
C ALA A 257 -10.43 -12.61 5.56
N ILE A 258 -9.14 -12.92 5.36
CA ILE A 258 -8.31 -12.27 4.34
C ILE A 258 -8.80 -12.60 2.92
N PRO A 259 -9.01 -13.86 2.52
CA PRO A 259 -9.55 -14.16 1.20
C PRO A 259 -10.93 -13.54 0.96
N LEU A 260 -11.79 -13.53 1.99
CA LEU A 260 -13.11 -12.91 1.87
C LEU A 260 -13.02 -11.40 1.67
N ALA A 261 -12.15 -10.71 2.41
CA ALA A 261 -11.92 -9.29 2.22
C ALA A 261 -11.36 -8.99 0.81
N MET A 262 -10.37 -9.79 0.37
CA MET A 262 -9.79 -9.65 -0.97
C MET A 262 -10.81 -9.87 -2.08
N LEU A 263 -11.64 -10.91 -1.96
CA LEU A 263 -12.70 -11.19 -2.94
C LEU A 263 -13.72 -10.06 -2.98
N SER A 264 -14.15 -9.58 -1.82
CA SER A 264 -15.13 -8.46 -1.72
C SER A 264 -14.60 -7.20 -2.40
N VAL A 265 -13.34 -6.84 -2.12
CA VAL A 265 -12.70 -5.68 -2.72
C VAL A 265 -12.47 -5.90 -4.22
N GLY A 266 -12.04 -7.08 -4.63
CA GLY A 266 -11.84 -7.43 -6.04
C GLY A 266 -13.11 -7.26 -6.86
N VAL A 267 -14.24 -7.76 -6.37
CA VAL A 267 -15.55 -7.59 -7.02
C VAL A 267 -15.91 -6.11 -7.13
N ILE A 268 -15.77 -5.34 -6.04
CA ILE A 268 -16.05 -3.90 -6.05
C ILE A 268 -15.18 -3.17 -7.11
N TYR A 269 -13.91 -3.49 -7.19
CA TYR A 269 -12.98 -2.83 -8.12
C TYR A 269 -13.27 -3.17 -9.57
N VAL A 270 -13.51 -4.44 -9.87
CA VAL A 270 -13.90 -4.89 -11.22
C VAL A 270 -15.19 -4.21 -11.67
N LEU A 271 -16.20 -4.16 -10.80
CA LEU A 271 -17.46 -3.47 -11.09
C LEU A 271 -17.26 -1.97 -11.29
N ALA A 272 -16.47 -1.32 -10.43
CA ALA A 272 -16.20 0.11 -10.55
C ALA A 272 -15.52 0.44 -11.88
N VAL A 273 -14.53 -0.34 -12.29
CA VAL A 273 -13.81 -0.11 -13.56
C VAL A 273 -14.70 -0.43 -14.76
N ALA A 274 -15.49 -1.50 -14.72
CA ALA A 274 -16.43 -1.83 -15.78
C ALA A 274 -17.48 -0.71 -15.97
N VAL A 275 -18.05 -0.20 -14.88
CA VAL A 275 -18.97 0.94 -14.91
C VAL A 275 -18.29 2.21 -15.46
N ALA A 276 -17.06 2.50 -15.03
CA ALA A 276 -16.30 3.65 -15.53
C ALA A 276 -16.08 3.56 -17.04
N MET A 277 -15.77 2.38 -17.57
CA MET A 277 -15.60 2.15 -19.01
C MET A 277 -16.92 2.32 -19.78
N MET A 278 -18.02 1.82 -19.26
CA MET A 278 -19.33 1.97 -19.91
C MET A 278 -19.82 3.42 -19.90
N LEU A 279 -19.51 4.20 -18.88
CA LEU A 279 -19.86 5.63 -18.78
C LEU A 279 -19.01 6.50 -19.72
N GLY A 280 -17.70 6.24 -19.81
CA GLY A 280 -16.80 7.06 -20.63
C GLY A 280 -15.32 6.80 -20.37
N ALA A 281 -14.79 5.73 -20.93
CA ALA A 281 -13.38 5.35 -20.81
C ALA A 281 -12.43 6.49 -21.23
N ASP A 282 -12.72 7.15 -22.35
CA ASP A 282 -11.91 8.27 -22.87
C ASP A 282 -11.80 9.43 -21.88
N LYS A 283 -12.89 9.74 -21.17
CA LYS A 283 -12.89 10.79 -20.13
C LYS A 283 -12.01 10.39 -18.94
N VAL A 284 -12.03 9.13 -18.55
CA VAL A 284 -11.21 8.60 -17.46
C VAL A 284 -9.73 8.66 -17.81
N VAL A 285 -9.37 8.25 -19.04
CA VAL A 285 -7.99 8.29 -19.54
C VAL A 285 -7.50 9.73 -19.71
N ALA A 286 -8.28 10.59 -20.35
CA ALA A 286 -7.92 11.99 -20.61
C ALA A 286 -7.88 12.85 -19.33
N SER A 287 -8.51 12.41 -18.25
CA SER A 287 -8.57 13.17 -17.01
C SER A 287 -7.17 13.34 -16.40
N ARG A 288 -6.85 14.57 -16.04
CA ARG A 288 -5.66 14.91 -15.23
C ARG A 288 -5.95 14.91 -13.72
N ASP A 289 -7.18 14.56 -13.32
CA ASP A 289 -7.57 14.50 -11.92
C ASP A 289 -6.99 13.27 -11.24
N THR A 290 -6.71 13.38 -9.95
CA THR A 290 -6.29 12.25 -9.13
C THR A 290 -7.42 11.26 -8.88
N VAL A 291 -8.68 11.73 -8.92
CA VAL A 291 -9.89 10.90 -8.80
C VAL A 291 -10.42 10.56 -10.19
N LYS A 292 -9.75 9.63 -10.86
CA LYS A 292 -10.04 9.24 -12.25
C LYS A 292 -11.49 8.78 -12.46
N LEU A 293 -12.06 8.02 -11.50
CA LEU A 293 -13.44 7.54 -11.59
C LEU A 293 -14.48 8.67 -11.69
N ALA A 294 -14.22 9.82 -11.04
CA ALA A 294 -15.14 10.95 -11.10
C ALA A 294 -15.26 11.56 -12.51
N ALA A 295 -14.22 11.40 -13.34
CA ALA A 295 -14.22 11.92 -14.71
C ALA A 295 -15.18 11.16 -15.65
N ALA A 296 -15.50 9.90 -15.33
CA ALA A 296 -16.48 9.11 -16.10
C ALA A 296 -17.90 9.70 -16.05
N VAL A 297 -18.21 10.50 -15.01
CA VAL A 297 -19.54 10.97 -14.74
C VAL A 297 -19.77 12.37 -15.31
N GLY A 298 -20.85 12.52 -16.08
CA GLY A 298 -21.23 13.80 -16.71
C GLY A 298 -22.04 14.74 -15.81
N ASN A 299 -22.56 14.26 -14.66
CA ASN A 299 -23.36 15.08 -13.74
C ASN A 299 -22.48 15.65 -12.63
N ASP A 300 -22.46 16.97 -12.46
CA ASP A 300 -21.57 17.67 -11.51
C ASP A 300 -21.85 17.29 -10.05
N THR A 301 -23.11 17.11 -9.66
CA THR A 301 -23.48 16.72 -8.30
C THR A 301 -22.97 15.31 -8.00
N PHE A 302 -23.16 14.38 -8.94
CA PHE A 302 -22.69 13.01 -8.80
C PHE A 302 -21.16 12.95 -8.77
N ARG A 303 -20.49 13.69 -9.65
CA ARG A 303 -19.04 13.87 -9.66
C ARG A 303 -18.53 14.38 -8.31
N THR A 304 -19.16 15.41 -7.75
CA THR A 304 -18.80 15.99 -6.46
C THR A 304 -18.91 14.97 -5.32
N ILE A 305 -19.97 14.17 -5.28
CA ILE A 305 -20.15 13.12 -4.27
C ILE A 305 -19.01 12.11 -4.32
N ILE A 306 -18.58 11.69 -5.53
CA ILE A 306 -17.49 10.74 -5.70
C ILE A 306 -16.16 11.34 -5.24
N VAL A 307 -15.89 12.60 -5.60
CA VAL A 307 -14.66 13.30 -5.22
C VAL A 307 -14.58 13.50 -3.70
N VAL A 308 -15.67 13.92 -3.07
CA VAL A 308 -15.72 14.06 -1.60
C VAL A 308 -15.53 12.70 -0.91
N GLY A 309 -16.19 11.66 -1.40
CA GLY A 309 -16.00 10.30 -0.89
C GLY A 309 -14.56 9.80 -1.05
N ALA A 310 -13.91 10.09 -2.17
CA ALA A 310 -12.51 9.79 -2.39
C ALA A 310 -11.58 10.55 -1.42
N LEU A 311 -11.84 11.84 -1.17
CA LEU A 311 -11.11 12.63 -0.18
C LEU A 311 -11.26 12.06 1.24
N VAL A 312 -12.48 11.69 1.64
CA VAL A 312 -12.72 11.02 2.94
C VAL A 312 -11.97 9.69 3.01
N SER A 313 -11.96 8.92 1.93
CA SER A 313 -11.17 7.68 1.84
C SER A 313 -9.67 7.92 1.99
N MET A 314 -9.14 8.89 1.22
CA MET A 314 -7.72 9.25 1.25
C MET A 314 -7.31 9.81 2.62
N PHE A 315 -8.14 10.64 3.25
CA PHE A 315 -7.88 11.13 4.60
C PHE A 315 -7.77 10.00 5.61
N GLY A 316 -8.72 9.08 5.63
CA GLY A 316 -8.73 7.97 6.58
C GLY A 316 -7.59 6.99 6.42
N ILE A 317 -7.17 6.67 5.17
CA ILE A 317 -5.99 5.82 4.96
C ILE A 317 -4.70 6.53 5.42
N ASN A 318 -4.63 7.86 5.30
CA ASN A 318 -3.52 8.65 5.83
C ASN A 318 -3.50 8.64 7.37
N VAL A 319 -4.66 8.70 8.04
CA VAL A 319 -4.74 8.53 9.50
C VAL A 319 -4.23 7.14 9.90
N ALA A 320 -4.66 6.08 9.21
CA ALA A 320 -4.18 4.72 9.46
C ALA A 320 -2.67 4.58 9.20
N GLY A 321 -2.16 5.15 8.11
CA GLY A 321 -0.74 5.14 7.77
C GLY A 321 0.12 5.88 8.80
N SER A 322 -0.32 7.06 9.25
CA SER A 322 0.36 7.85 10.28
C SER A 322 0.46 7.13 11.62
N PHE A 323 -0.47 6.23 11.91
CA PHE A 323 -0.47 5.39 13.09
C PHE A 323 0.39 4.13 12.89
N GLY A 324 0.27 3.46 11.75
CA GLY A 324 0.88 2.16 11.48
C GLY A 324 2.37 2.23 11.15
N ALA A 325 2.78 3.13 10.25
CA ALA A 325 4.15 3.17 9.74
C ALA A 325 5.22 3.48 10.83
N PRO A 326 5.01 4.40 11.80
CA PRO A 326 5.96 4.60 12.89
C PRO A 326 6.16 3.37 13.79
N ARG A 327 5.14 2.50 13.89
CA ARG A 327 5.19 1.30 14.73
C ARG A 327 6.14 0.23 14.21
N LEU A 328 6.46 0.23 12.93
CA LEU A 328 7.48 -0.67 12.37
C LEU A 328 8.87 -0.33 12.93
N TRP A 329 9.18 0.95 13.10
CA TRP A 329 10.41 1.38 13.75
C TRP A 329 10.44 1.03 15.23
N THR A 330 9.29 1.16 15.93
CA THR A 330 9.22 0.76 17.34
C THR A 330 9.37 -0.76 17.50
N ALA A 331 8.80 -1.57 16.60
CA ALA A 331 8.95 -3.01 16.63
C ALA A 331 10.42 -3.44 16.51
N LEU A 332 11.19 -2.82 15.63
CA LEU A 332 12.64 -3.05 15.52
C LEU A 332 13.40 -2.64 16.80
N SER A 333 12.98 -1.53 17.43
CA SER A 333 13.57 -1.05 18.68
C SER A 333 13.22 -1.97 19.87
N ASP A 334 11.97 -2.44 19.94
CA ASP A 334 11.51 -3.36 20.99
C ASP A 334 12.22 -4.73 20.92
N ASN A 335 12.63 -5.14 19.71
CA ASN A 335 13.46 -6.34 19.47
C ASN A 335 14.97 -6.07 19.60
N GLY A 336 15.39 -4.92 20.11
CA GLY A 336 16.81 -4.59 20.34
C GLY A 336 17.62 -4.27 19.09
N VAL A 337 16.99 -4.21 17.90
CA VAL A 337 17.67 -3.94 16.63
C VAL A 337 18.03 -2.45 16.50
N LEU A 338 17.19 -1.59 17.00
CA LEU A 338 17.36 -0.13 16.99
C LEU A 338 17.41 0.44 18.42
N PRO A 339 17.96 1.65 18.60
CA PRO A 339 18.04 2.26 19.94
C PRO A 339 16.67 2.35 20.62
N ALA A 340 16.61 2.01 21.90
CA ALA A 340 15.38 2.02 22.72
C ALA A 340 14.66 3.39 22.78
N ARG A 341 15.33 4.47 22.34
CA ARG A 341 14.70 5.79 22.22
C ARG A 341 13.56 5.83 21.19
N LEU A 342 13.61 4.97 20.15
CA LEU A 342 12.58 4.92 19.11
C LEU A 342 11.29 4.31 19.60
N SER A 343 11.33 3.39 20.57
CA SER A 343 10.14 2.77 21.17
C SER A 343 9.53 3.60 22.30
N LYS A 344 10.24 4.64 22.77
CA LYS A 344 9.69 5.51 23.83
C LYS A 344 8.45 6.24 23.34
N LYS A 345 7.33 6.01 24.06
CA LYS A 345 6.06 6.68 23.81
C LYS A 345 5.92 7.87 24.76
N ASN A 346 5.32 8.95 24.28
CA ASN A 346 4.92 10.09 25.11
C ASN A 346 3.70 9.72 25.98
N GLN A 347 3.21 10.69 26.79
CA GLN A 347 2.03 10.54 27.65
C GLN A 347 0.74 10.12 26.89
N PHE A 348 0.68 10.36 25.57
CA PHE A 348 -0.44 9.99 24.71
C PHE A 348 -0.23 8.66 23.98
N GLY A 349 0.84 7.94 24.24
CA GLY A 349 1.15 6.66 23.62
C GLY A 349 1.74 6.74 22.22
N VAL A 350 2.19 7.94 21.78
CA VAL A 350 2.77 8.17 20.45
C VAL A 350 4.31 8.09 20.52
N PRO A 351 4.95 7.28 19.66
CA PRO A 351 6.39 7.20 19.55
C PRO A 351 6.93 8.37 18.68
N ILE A 352 7.14 9.53 19.29
CA ILE A 352 7.44 10.80 18.60
C ILE A 352 8.67 10.70 17.70
N ILE A 353 9.75 10.05 18.14
CA ILE A 353 10.98 9.92 17.33
C ILE A 353 10.73 9.06 16.10
N ALA A 354 10.09 7.90 16.28
CA ALA A 354 9.72 7.03 15.16
C ALA A 354 8.75 7.73 14.19
N PHE A 355 7.78 8.50 14.71
CA PHE A 355 6.89 9.32 13.89
C PHE A 355 7.68 10.37 13.09
N GLY A 356 8.63 11.07 13.72
CA GLY A 356 9.46 12.06 13.06
C GLY A 356 10.29 11.48 11.90
N ILE A 357 10.92 10.32 12.11
CA ILE A 357 11.66 9.61 11.05
C ILE A 357 10.72 9.23 9.90
N THR A 358 9.57 8.64 10.23
CA THR A 358 8.56 8.25 9.22
C THR A 358 8.06 9.46 8.43
N ALA A 359 7.74 10.57 9.10
CA ALA A 359 7.28 11.80 8.48
C ALA A 359 8.34 12.44 7.58
N SER A 360 9.61 12.44 8.02
CA SER A 360 10.73 12.95 7.21
C SER A 360 10.92 12.14 5.92
N LEU A 361 10.84 10.81 5.99
CA LEU A 361 10.90 9.95 4.81
C LEU A 361 9.65 10.13 3.92
N ALA A 362 8.46 10.22 4.53
CA ALA A 362 7.20 10.45 3.81
C ALA A 362 7.18 11.78 3.05
N LEU A 363 7.93 12.79 3.52
CA LEU A 363 8.11 14.05 2.81
C LEU A 363 9.23 13.98 1.76
N ALA A 364 10.37 13.36 2.10
CA ALA A 364 11.55 13.34 1.24
C ALA A 364 11.27 12.67 -0.13
N PHE A 365 10.54 11.55 -0.15
CA PHE A 365 10.25 10.83 -1.39
C PHE A 365 9.34 11.60 -2.34
N PRO A 366 8.17 12.15 -1.94
CA PRO A 366 7.38 13.00 -2.83
C PRO A 366 8.15 14.21 -3.36
N LEU A 367 8.98 14.86 -2.53
CA LEU A 367 9.81 15.97 -2.97
C LEU A 367 10.87 15.55 -3.98
N SER A 368 11.49 14.38 -3.82
CA SER A 368 12.51 13.86 -4.73
C SER A 368 11.97 13.63 -6.15
N LEU A 369 10.72 13.27 -6.25
CA LEU A 369 9.99 13.04 -7.51
C LEU A 369 9.09 14.23 -7.88
N ARG A 370 9.28 15.41 -7.27
CA ARG A 370 8.49 16.62 -7.52
C ARG A 370 6.98 16.38 -7.47
N PHE A 371 6.53 15.57 -6.49
CA PHE A 371 5.12 15.16 -6.34
C PHE A 371 4.51 14.50 -7.58
N ASP A 372 5.34 13.88 -8.42
CA ASP A 372 4.86 13.06 -9.52
C ASP A 372 4.23 11.78 -8.97
N ASN A 373 2.90 11.74 -8.98
CA ASN A 373 2.14 10.66 -8.37
C ASN A 373 2.28 9.33 -9.13
N GLU A 374 2.57 9.35 -10.45
CA GLU A 374 2.76 8.14 -11.25
C GLU A 374 4.09 7.47 -10.89
N ASN A 375 5.17 8.24 -10.85
CA ASN A 375 6.48 7.76 -10.44
C ASN A 375 6.52 7.36 -8.95
N LEU A 376 5.82 8.10 -8.08
CA LEU A 376 5.66 7.72 -6.65
C LEU A 376 4.91 6.40 -6.51
N THR A 377 3.88 6.17 -7.33
CA THR A 377 3.12 4.89 -7.32
C THR A 377 4.03 3.74 -7.74
N GLY A 378 4.80 3.92 -8.80
CA GLY A 378 5.80 2.96 -9.25
C GLY A 378 6.81 2.62 -8.16
N LEU A 379 7.40 3.65 -7.53
CA LEU A 379 8.34 3.49 -6.42
C LEU A 379 7.70 2.73 -5.23
N ALA A 380 6.46 3.05 -4.87
CA ALA A 380 5.76 2.38 -3.78
C ALA A 380 5.48 0.90 -4.07
N VAL A 381 5.24 0.52 -5.33
CA VAL A 381 5.07 -0.89 -5.73
C VAL A 381 6.40 -1.62 -5.65
N ILE A 382 7.45 -1.08 -6.27
CA ILE A 382 8.80 -1.69 -6.27
C ILE A 382 9.33 -1.88 -4.86
N ALA A 383 9.16 -0.88 -4.01
CA ALA A 383 9.59 -0.95 -2.61
C ALA A 383 8.95 -2.15 -1.87
N ARG A 384 7.71 -2.51 -2.21
CA ARG A 384 7.01 -3.67 -1.62
C ARG A 384 7.45 -5.00 -2.19
N LEU A 385 7.97 -5.05 -3.42
CA LEU A 385 8.40 -6.31 -4.05
C LEU A 385 9.47 -7.04 -3.25
N VAL A 386 10.34 -6.32 -2.54
CA VAL A 386 11.32 -6.94 -1.62
C VAL A 386 10.59 -7.84 -0.61
N ASN A 387 9.55 -7.32 0.05
CA ASN A 387 8.75 -8.10 1.01
C ASN A 387 7.94 -9.21 0.32
N TYR A 388 7.42 -8.94 -0.89
CA TYR A 388 6.63 -9.88 -1.68
C TYR A 388 7.46 -11.04 -2.25
N ILE A 389 8.79 -10.91 -2.27
CA ILE A 389 9.72 -11.99 -2.61
C ILE A 389 10.19 -12.71 -1.35
N ILE A 390 10.62 -11.97 -0.33
CA ILE A 390 11.27 -12.58 0.85
C ILE A 390 10.26 -13.30 1.75
N VAL A 391 9.06 -12.76 1.96
CA VAL A 391 8.06 -13.37 2.85
C VAL A 391 7.58 -14.73 2.33
N PRO A 392 7.24 -14.92 1.04
CA PRO A 392 6.93 -16.25 0.52
C PRO A 392 8.10 -17.24 0.63
N ILE A 393 9.35 -16.79 0.38
CA ILE A 393 10.53 -17.66 0.54
C ILE A 393 10.70 -18.04 2.02
N ALA A 394 10.48 -17.10 2.95
CA ALA A 394 10.52 -17.37 4.38
C ALA A 394 9.45 -18.40 4.79
N LEU A 395 8.22 -18.23 4.32
CA LEU A 395 7.16 -19.23 4.56
C LEU A 395 7.54 -20.60 4.04
N PHE A 396 8.07 -20.70 2.82
CA PHE A 396 8.52 -21.95 2.24
C PHE A 396 9.62 -22.60 3.08
N ALA A 397 10.59 -21.83 3.55
CA ALA A 397 11.66 -22.31 4.43
C ALA A 397 11.13 -22.79 5.79
N LEU A 398 10.22 -22.03 6.42
CA LEU A 398 9.57 -22.41 7.68
C LEU A 398 8.75 -23.70 7.53
N ALA A 399 8.05 -23.86 6.40
CA ALA A 399 7.29 -25.08 6.09
C ALA A 399 8.16 -26.31 5.88
N LEU A 400 9.42 -26.15 5.51
CA LEU A 400 10.41 -27.23 5.39
C LEU A 400 11.13 -27.50 6.71
N SER A 401 11.18 -26.52 7.61
CA SER A 401 11.84 -26.65 8.92
C SER A 401 11.21 -27.76 9.75
N ARG A 402 12.04 -28.55 10.43
CA ARG A 402 11.65 -29.60 11.39
C ARG A 402 11.75 -29.10 12.83
N ALA A 403 11.90 -27.80 13.06
CA ALA A 403 12.01 -27.24 14.40
C ALA A 403 10.77 -27.60 15.25
N GLU A 404 10.98 -27.95 16.50
CA GLU A 404 9.92 -28.34 17.45
C GLU A 404 8.87 -27.22 17.63
N GLU A 405 9.30 -25.95 17.56
CA GLU A 405 8.43 -24.78 17.65
C GLU A 405 7.34 -24.75 16.56
N HIS A 406 7.60 -25.38 15.40
CA HIS A 406 6.67 -25.46 14.28
C HIS A 406 5.94 -26.80 14.15
N ALA A 407 6.20 -27.74 15.07
CA ALA A 407 5.61 -29.09 15.02
C ALA A 407 4.06 -29.08 15.19
N MET A 408 3.54 -28.11 15.95
CA MET A 408 2.10 -27.96 16.22
C MET A 408 1.32 -27.27 15.07
N VAL A 409 1.99 -26.71 14.07
CA VAL A 409 1.32 -26.03 12.96
C VAL A 409 0.79 -27.07 11.98
N LYS A 410 -0.53 -27.08 11.76
CA LYS A 410 -1.15 -27.95 10.75
C LYS A 410 -0.68 -27.55 9.38
N ARG A 411 0.18 -28.35 8.78
CA ARG A 411 0.78 -28.11 7.46
C ARG A 411 -0.19 -28.42 6.34
N ASN A 412 -0.18 -27.58 5.31
CA ASN A 412 -0.93 -27.80 4.08
C ASN A 412 0.00 -27.54 2.88
N THR A 413 0.26 -28.57 2.10
CA THR A 413 1.19 -28.51 0.96
C THR A 413 0.83 -27.39 -0.03
N PHE A 414 -0.44 -27.12 -0.26
CA PHE A 414 -0.87 -26.09 -1.19
C PHE A 414 -0.54 -24.69 -0.68
N THR A 415 -0.97 -24.34 0.55
CA THR A 415 -0.74 -23.00 1.11
C THR A 415 0.68 -22.75 1.55
N ASP A 416 1.40 -23.81 1.98
CA ASP A 416 2.71 -23.67 2.61
C ASP A 416 3.87 -23.82 1.60
N LYS A 417 3.61 -24.45 0.43
CA LYS A 417 4.65 -24.70 -0.59
C LYS A 417 4.27 -24.17 -1.97
N VAL A 418 3.07 -24.52 -2.48
CA VAL A 418 2.69 -24.16 -3.87
C VAL A 418 2.46 -22.66 -3.98
N LEU A 419 1.63 -22.06 -3.11
CA LEU A 419 1.33 -20.63 -3.16
C LEU A 419 2.56 -19.75 -2.98
N PRO A 420 3.52 -20.04 -2.07
CA PRO A 420 4.75 -19.28 -1.98
C PRO A 420 5.59 -19.30 -3.27
N ILE A 421 5.68 -20.45 -3.96
CA ILE A 421 6.41 -20.54 -5.24
C ILE A 421 5.72 -19.66 -6.29
N VAL A 422 4.39 -19.76 -6.42
CA VAL A 422 3.61 -18.91 -7.33
C VAL A 422 3.83 -17.44 -7.00
N ALA A 423 3.75 -17.07 -5.71
CA ALA A 423 3.95 -15.70 -5.25
C ALA A 423 5.32 -15.15 -5.61
N VAL A 424 6.39 -15.91 -5.39
CA VAL A 424 7.77 -15.52 -5.76
C VAL A 424 7.90 -15.36 -7.27
N THR A 425 7.42 -16.35 -8.04
CA THR A 425 7.53 -16.33 -9.50
C THR A 425 6.84 -15.10 -10.09
N VAL A 426 5.62 -14.80 -9.64
CA VAL A 426 4.89 -13.60 -10.09
C VAL A 426 5.58 -12.33 -9.61
N SER A 427 6.02 -12.25 -8.35
CA SER A 427 6.73 -11.08 -7.82
C SER A 427 8.02 -10.77 -8.58
N VAL A 428 8.80 -11.81 -8.90
CA VAL A 428 10.01 -11.66 -9.71
C VAL A 428 9.65 -11.25 -11.13
N GLY A 429 8.62 -11.85 -11.72
CA GLY A 429 8.11 -11.45 -13.04
C GLY A 429 7.71 -9.98 -13.07
N LEU A 430 6.97 -9.50 -12.06
CA LEU A 430 6.59 -8.09 -11.93
C LEU A 430 7.83 -7.19 -11.74
N ALA A 431 8.79 -7.58 -10.91
CA ALA A 431 10.02 -6.85 -10.71
C ALA A 431 10.82 -6.71 -12.02
N VAL A 432 10.93 -7.79 -12.78
CA VAL A 432 11.63 -7.79 -14.06
C VAL A 432 10.91 -6.98 -15.13
N SER A 433 9.57 -6.95 -15.10
CA SER A 433 8.76 -6.21 -16.09
C SER A 433 8.59 -4.72 -15.77
N PHE A 434 9.11 -4.25 -14.63
CA PHE A 434 8.94 -2.86 -14.21
C PHE A 434 9.88 -1.91 -14.96
N ASP A 435 9.40 -0.74 -15.35
CA ASP A 435 10.24 0.31 -15.93
C ASP A 435 10.94 1.15 -14.87
N TYR A 436 12.18 0.80 -14.59
CA TYR A 436 13.01 1.51 -13.61
C TYR A 436 13.48 2.89 -14.08
N ARG A 437 13.38 3.20 -15.37
CA ARG A 437 13.82 4.51 -15.90
C ARG A 437 13.01 5.65 -15.31
N SER A 438 11.72 5.45 -15.10
CA SER A 438 10.82 6.42 -14.49
C SER A 438 11.26 6.86 -13.08
N ILE A 439 12.01 6.01 -12.37
CA ILE A 439 12.51 6.30 -11.03
C ILE A 439 13.91 6.94 -11.09
N PHE A 440 14.76 6.48 -11.99
CA PHE A 440 16.18 6.87 -12.04
C PHE A 440 16.46 8.05 -12.95
N LEU A 441 15.56 8.38 -13.88
CA LEU A 441 15.72 9.49 -14.81
C LEU A 441 14.69 10.58 -14.56
N THR A 442 15.09 11.82 -14.81
CA THR A 442 14.15 12.96 -14.88
C THR A 442 13.37 12.94 -16.19
N PRO A 443 12.26 13.70 -16.33
CA PRO A 443 11.54 13.83 -17.59
C PRO A 443 12.41 14.30 -18.77
N HIS A 444 13.55 14.94 -18.49
CA HIS A 444 14.52 15.42 -19.49
C HIS A 444 15.61 14.38 -19.81
N GLY A 445 15.51 13.15 -19.29
CA GLY A 445 16.47 12.07 -19.53
C GLY A 445 17.77 12.14 -18.72
N SER A 446 17.94 13.13 -17.85
CA SER A 446 19.08 13.21 -16.93
C SER A 446 18.88 12.36 -15.69
N ALA A 447 19.97 11.92 -15.04
CA ALA A 447 19.87 11.12 -13.82
C ALA A 447 19.23 11.91 -12.67
N ASN A 448 18.24 11.30 -12.01
CA ASN A 448 17.64 11.83 -10.79
C ASN A 448 18.49 11.41 -9.58
N TYR A 449 19.59 12.12 -9.33
CA TYR A 449 20.52 11.83 -8.24
C TYR A 449 19.85 11.80 -6.87
N PHE A 450 18.79 12.57 -6.66
CA PHE A 450 18.09 12.60 -5.39
C PHE A 450 17.29 11.30 -5.16
N SER A 451 16.55 10.82 -6.16
CA SER A 451 15.88 9.51 -6.09
C SER A 451 16.87 8.37 -5.95
N ILE A 452 17.97 8.39 -6.73
CA ILE A 452 19.04 7.40 -6.64
C ILE A 452 19.62 7.38 -5.22
N GLY A 453 19.95 8.55 -4.68
CA GLY A 453 20.48 8.67 -3.31
C GLY A 453 19.54 8.12 -2.25
N LEU A 454 18.24 8.43 -2.34
CA LEU A 454 17.24 7.89 -1.43
C LEU A 454 17.09 6.36 -1.52
N ILE A 455 17.14 5.78 -2.72
CA ILE A 455 17.08 4.33 -2.93
C ILE A 455 18.33 3.67 -2.34
N VAL A 456 19.51 4.21 -2.56
CA VAL A 456 20.77 3.73 -1.97
C VAL A 456 20.70 3.81 -0.44
N ILE A 457 20.22 4.92 0.11
CA ILE A 457 20.02 5.06 1.56
C ILE A 457 19.05 3.99 2.07
N THR A 458 17.93 3.78 1.38
CA THR A 458 16.87 2.84 1.79
C THR A 458 17.33 1.38 1.80
N TYR A 459 17.98 0.93 0.72
CA TYR A 459 18.25 -0.49 0.51
C TYR A 459 19.66 -0.91 0.85
N ILE A 460 20.60 0.04 1.02
CA ILE A 460 22.00 -0.27 1.31
C ILE A 460 22.42 0.38 2.63
N VAL A 461 22.35 1.71 2.73
CA VAL A 461 22.97 2.45 3.84
C VAL A 461 22.22 2.24 5.16
N ALA A 462 20.90 2.40 5.19
CA ALA A 462 20.11 2.26 6.42
C ALA A 462 20.15 0.82 6.98
N PRO A 463 19.96 -0.25 6.19
CA PRO A 463 20.17 -1.62 6.67
C PRO A 463 21.58 -1.88 7.16
N ALA A 464 22.62 -1.39 6.45
CA ALA A 464 24.01 -1.58 6.84
C ALA A 464 24.34 -0.87 8.19
N ILE A 465 23.90 0.36 8.36
CA ILE A 465 24.10 1.10 9.61
C ILE A 465 23.38 0.39 10.77
N THR A 466 22.14 -0.06 10.54
CA THR A 466 21.36 -0.77 11.57
C THR A 466 22.03 -2.08 11.96
N TYR A 467 22.54 -2.82 10.98
CA TYR A 467 23.28 -4.05 11.20
C TYR A 467 24.55 -3.82 12.02
N LEU A 468 25.35 -2.81 11.67
CA LEU A 468 26.56 -2.45 12.42
C LEU A 468 26.23 -2.00 13.85
N HIS A 469 25.15 -1.27 14.04
CA HIS A 469 24.68 -0.86 15.38
C HIS A 469 24.31 -2.07 16.22
N TYR A 470 23.51 -2.99 15.67
CA TYR A 470 23.07 -4.21 16.34
C TYR A 470 24.26 -5.05 16.83
N TYR A 471 25.24 -5.32 15.97
CA TYR A 471 26.41 -6.13 16.34
C TYR A 471 27.30 -5.47 17.39
N ARG A 472 27.49 -4.15 17.32
CA ARG A 472 28.23 -3.43 18.36
C ARG A 472 27.56 -3.50 19.74
N THR A 473 26.24 -3.44 19.77
CA THR A 473 25.50 -3.52 21.03
C THR A 473 25.43 -4.93 21.57
N SER A 474 25.31 -5.95 20.73
CA SER A 474 25.30 -7.34 21.15
C SER A 474 26.69 -7.80 21.69
N ASP A 475 27.79 -7.35 21.07
CA ASP A 475 29.14 -7.62 21.58
C ASP A 475 29.42 -6.99 22.96
N LEU A 476 28.84 -5.80 23.22
CA LEU A 476 28.98 -5.13 24.52
C LEU A 476 28.18 -5.85 25.62
N THR A 477 27.03 -6.42 25.29
CA THR A 477 26.20 -7.19 26.24
C THR A 477 26.73 -8.60 26.51
N SER A 478 27.48 -9.19 25.59
CA SER A 478 28.11 -10.49 25.77
C SER A 478 29.42 -10.45 26.59
N ARG A 479 30.01 -9.25 26.77
CA ARG A 479 31.24 -9.01 27.54
C ARG A 479 31.02 -8.58 28.99
N ASN A 480 29.77 -8.27 29.38
CA ASN A 480 29.34 -7.97 30.72
C ASN A 480 28.50 -9.13 31.29
#